data_405a47e5cc8b272f781f5d3b0fcced51
#
_entry.id   405a47e5cc8b272f781f5d3b0fcced51
#
_cell.length_a   1.000
_cell.length_b   1.000
_cell.length_c   1.000
_cell.angle_alpha   90.00
_cell.angle_beta   90.00
_cell.angle_gamma   90.00
#
_symmetry.space_group_name_H-M   'P 1'
#
loop_
_entity.id
_entity.type
_entity.pdbx_description
1 polymer ?
#
loop_
_entity_poly.entity_id
_entity_poly.type
_entity_poly.pdbx_seq_one_letter_code
_entity_poly.pdbx_strand_id
1 'polypeptide(L)'
;MTAAQRAELKAQLEAEERAEKQKREESIAAYKSSVDEFCRNKFSRLQALSEEMRRLKEEVFGDAETLIALKDELFRTKSDRHSNQFTTSDGKITVALGYRTND
;
A
#
# COMPACT_ATOMS: atom_id res chain seq x y z
N MET A 1 41.04 48.43 2.17
CA MET A 1 39.90 48.11 1.33
C MET A 1 39.18 49.41 0.99
N THR A 2 38.99 49.69 -0.29
CA THR A 2 38.30 50.90 -0.77
C THR A 2 36.76 50.69 -0.64
N ALA A 3 36.05 51.81 -0.68
CA ALA A 3 34.59 51.77 -0.65
C ALA A 3 34.00 50.96 -1.85
N ALA A 4 34.64 51.06 -3.01
CA ALA A 4 34.27 50.31 -4.20
C ALA A 4 34.45 48.81 -4.02
N GLN A 5 35.57 48.40 -3.38
CA GLN A 5 35.87 46.99 -3.06
C GLN A 5 34.86 46.41 -2.05
N ARG A 6 34.48 47.18 -1.03
CA ARG A 6 33.49 46.82 -0.05
C ARG A 6 32.12 46.60 -0.68
N ALA A 7 31.73 47.53 -1.58
CA ALA A 7 30.46 47.44 -2.29
C ALA A 7 30.40 46.20 -3.20
N GLU A 8 31.50 45.89 -3.88
CA GLU A 8 31.62 44.70 -4.73
C GLU A 8 31.53 43.43 -3.93
N LEU A 9 32.24 43.34 -2.80
CA LEU A 9 32.19 42.19 -1.91
C LEU A 9 30.78 41.97 -1.35
N LYS A 10 30.12 43.05 -0.93
CA LYS A 10 28.74 42.99 -0.44
C LYS A 10 27.78 42.50 -1.52
N ALA A 11 27.93 42.97 -2.77
CA ALA A 11 27.11 42.55 -3.88
C ALA A 11 27.31 41.08 -4.19
N GLN A 12 28.55 40.57 -4.12
CA GLN A 12 28.85 39.15 -4.32
C GLN A 12 28.22 38.28 -3.24
N LEU A 13 28.32 38.69 -1.95
CA LEU A 13 27.70 37.96 -0.84
C LEU A 13 26.18 37.91 -0.97
N GLU A 14 25.55 39.04 -1.33
CA GLU A 14 24.11 39.08 -1.54
C GLU A 14 23.68 38.20 -2.71
N ALA A 15 24.46 38.14 -3.79
CA ALA A 15 24.21 37.27 -4.93
C ALA A 15 24.33 35.79 -4.54
N GLU A 16 25.33 35.42 -3.76
CA GLU A 16 25.51 34.05 -3.25
C GLU A 16 24.34 33.64 -2.34
N GLU A 17 23.94 34.53 -1.42
CA GLU A 17 22.81 34.26 -0.53
C GLU A 17 21.51 34.05 -1.32
N ARG A 18 21.27 34.86 -2.35
CA ARG A 18 20.09 34.70 -3.22
C ARG A 18 20.15 33.41 -4.01
N ALA A 19 21.32 33.01 -4.52
CA ALA A 19 21.50 31.78 -5.25
C ALA A 19 21.27 30.57 -4.34
N GLU A 20 21.78 30.58 -3.11
CA GLU A 20 21.56 29.53 -2.14
C GLU A 20 20.10 29.39 -1.74
N LYS A 21 19.43 30.53 -1.51
CA LYS A 21 18.00 30.56 -1.19
C LYS A 21 17.17 29.98 -2.32
N GLN A 22 17.44 30.39 -3.56
CA GLN A 22 16.75 29.89 -4.75
C GLN A 22 16.95 28.39 -4.90
N LYS A 23 18.19 27.90 -4.72
CA LYS A 23 18.52 26.48 -4.81
C LYS A 23 17.76 25.68 -3.75
N ARG A 24 17.66 26.22 -2.54
CA ARG A 24 16.90 25.58 -1.45
C ARG A 24 15.42 25.51 -1.77
N GLU A 25 14.85 26.61 -2.28
CA GLU A 25 13.44 26.68 -2.69
C GLU A 25 13.14 25.66 -3.79
N GLU A 26 14.02 25.54 -4.77
CA GLU A 26 13.90 24.54 -5.84
C GLU A 26 13.98 23.12 -5.30
N SER A 27 14.89 22.87 -4.36
CA SER A 27 15.03 21.56 -3.70
C SER A 27 13.80 21.20 -2.88
N ILE A 28 13.24 22.16 -2.16
CA ILE A 28 11.99 21.97 -1.39
C ILE A 28 10.83 21.68 -2.33
N ALA A 29 10.70 22.40 -3.45
CA ALA A 29 9.66 22.17 -4.45
C ALA A 29 9.81 20.78 -5.07
N ALA A 30 11.02 20.38 -5.41
CA ALA A 30 11.31 19.04 -5.93
C ALA A 30 10.95 17.95 -4.92
N TYR A 31 11.28 18.16 -3.66
CA TYR A 31 10.91 17.23 -2.59
C TYR A 31 9.39 17.08 -2.46
N LYS A 32 8.66 18.20 -2.44
CA LYS A 32 7.20 18.19 -2.36
C LYS A 32 6.58 17.44 -3.55
N SER A 33 7.11 17.69 -4.74
CA SER A 33 6.67 16.98 -5.94
C SER A 33 6.93 15.48 -5.84
N SER A 34 8.09 15.09 -5.32
CA SER A 34 8.43 13.68 -5.09
C SER A 34 7.51 13.02 -4.06
N VAL A 35 7.14 13.75 -3.00
CA VAL A 35 6.19 13.26 -2.00
C VAL A 35 4.81 13.06 -2.62
N ASP A 36 4.34 14.01 -3.40
CA ASP A 36 3.04 13.91 -4.09
C ASP A 36 3.00 12.69 -5.02
N GLU A 37 4.06 12.52 -5.80
CA GLU A 37 4.18 11.37 -6.71
C GLU A 37 4.21 10.04 -5.93
N PHE A 38 5.00 9.98 -4.86
CA PHE A 38 5.08 8.82 -4.00
C PHE A 38 3.71 8.47 -3.41
N CYS A 39 3.02 9.45 -2.84
CA CYS A 39 1.71 9.24 -2.22
C CYS A 39 0.67 8.75 -3.24
N ARG A 40 0.58 9.41 -4.38
CA ARG A 40 -0.39 9.04 -5.42
C ARG A 40 -0.10 7.66 -5.99
N ASN A 41 1.16 7.38 -6.29
CA ASN A 41 1.57 6.09 -6.85
C ASN A 41 1.31 4.95 -5.86
N LYS A 42 1.75 5.11 -4.62
CA LYS A 42 1.61 4.05 -3.61
C LYS A 42 0.16 3.87 -3.19
N PHE A 43 -0.59 4.94 -3.03
CA PHE A 43 -2.01 4.86 -2.70
C PHE A 43 -2.79 4.12 -3.80
N SER A 44 -2.54 4.46 -5.05
CA SER A 44 -3.17 3.79 -6.19
C SER A 44 -2.88 2.28 -6.21
N ARG A 45 -1.62 1.90 -5.97
CA ARG A 45 -1.22 0.48 -5.93
C ARG A 45 -1.83 -0.26 -4.74
N LEU A 46 -1.86 0.36 -3.57
CA LEU A 46 -2.48 -0.21 -2.39
C LEU A 46 -3.98 -0.39 -2.57
N GLN A 47 -4.63 0.58 -3.18
CA GLN A 47 -6.05 0.51 -3.48
C GLN A 47 -6.37 -0.63 -4.45
N ALA A 48 -5.55 -0.78 -5.50
CA ALA A 48 -5.70 -1.86 -6.47
C ALA A 48 -5.50 -3.22 -5.80
N LEU A 49 -4.51 -3.35 -4.93
CA LEU A 49 -4.23 -4.59 -4.20
C LEU A 49 -5.37 -4.92 -3.23
N SER A 50 -5.89 -3.92 -2.53
CA SER A 50 -7.02 -4.09 -1.61
C SER A 50 -8.26 -4.61 -2.35
N GLU A 51 -8.53 -4.06 -3.53
CA GLU A 51 -9.65 -4.50 -4.37
C GLU A 51 -9.44 -5.94 -4.88
N GLU A 52 -8.22 -6.27 -5.28
CA GLU A 52 -7.87 -7.63 -5.69
C GLU A 52 -8.03 -8.62 -4.54
N MET A 53 -7.61 -8.25 -3.33
CA MET A 53 -7.81 -9.08 -2.14
C MET A 53 -9.28 -9.30 -1.84
N ARG A 54 -10.11 -8.26 -2.00
CA ARG A 54 -11.55 -8.38 -1.80
C ARG A 54 -12.17 -9.38 -2.77
N ARG A 55 -11.81 -9.29 -4.03
CA ARG A 55 -12.29 -10.21 -5.08
C ARG A 55 -11.85 -11.64 -4.82
N LEU A 56 -10.58 -11.81 -4.46
CA LEU A 56 -10.03 -13.13 -4.14
C LEU A 56 -10.73 -13.75 -2.94
N LYS A 57 -11.01 -12.95 -1.91
CA LYS A 57 -11.74 -13.39 -0.73
C LYS A 57 -13.14 -13.89 -1.09
N GLU A 58 -13.87 -13.13 -1.91
CA GLU A 58 -15.19 -13.53 -2.39
C GLU A 58 -15.14 -14.85 -3.17
N GLU A 59 -14.14 -14.99 -4.04
CA GLU A 59 -13.91 -16.19 -4.83
C GLU A 59 -13.62 -17.40 -3.92
N VAL A 60 -12.74 -17.23 -2.96
CA VAL A 60 -12.36 -18.28 -2.00
C VAL A 60 -13.58 -18.75 -1.20
N PHE A 61 -14.37 -17.80 -0.68
CA PHE A 61 -15.58 -18.16 0.08
C PHE A 61 -16.64 -18.81 -0.79
N GLY A 62 -16.83 -18.36 -2.02
CA GLY A 62 -17.75 -18.98 -2.97
C GLY A 62 -17.35 -20.41 -3.30
N ASP A 63 -16.10 -20.64 -3.61
CA ASP A 63 -15.56 -21.97 -3.89
C ASP A 63 -15.67 -22.88 -2.67
N ALA A 64 -15.39 -22.36 -1.47
CA ALA A 64 -15.50 -23.10 -0.24
C ALA A 64 -16.96 -23.54 0.03
N GLU A 65 -17.93 -22.67 -0.20
CA GLU A 65 -19.34 -23.03 -0.04
C GLU A 65 -19.75 -24.17 -0.96
N THR A 66 -19.27 -24.17 -2.20
CA THR A 66 -19.50 -25.25 -3.14
C THR A 66 -18.92 -26.57 -2.61
N LEU A 67 -17.68 -26.54 -2.08
CA LEU A 67 -17.03 -27.72 -1.50
C LEU A 67 -17.76 -28.22 -0.25
N ILE A 68 -18.24 -27.32 0.59
CA ILE A 68 -19.00 -27.67 1.80
C ILE A 68 -20.31 -28.36 1.41
N ALA A 69 -21.02 -27.81 0.45
CA ALA A 69 -22.28 -28.40 -0.05
C ALA A 69 -22.04 -29.79 -0.63
N LEU A 70 -20.97 -29.96 -1.40
CA LEU A 70 -20.60 -31.26 -1.98
C LEU A 70 -20.22 -32.26 -0.89
N LYS A 71 -19.45 -31.83 0.11
CA LYS A 71 -19.08 -32.66 1.26
C LYS A 71 -20.32 -33.14 2.02
N ASP A 72 -21.24 -32.22 2.32
CA ASP A 72 -22.46 -32.54 3.06
C ASP A 72 -23.34 -33.54 2.28
N GLU A 73 -23.40 -33.37 0.97
CA GLU A 73 -24.15 -34.31 0.08
C GLU A 73 -23.52 -35.72 0.08
N LEU A 74 -22.17 -35.76 -0.13
CA LEU A 74 -21.46 -37.03 -0.26
C LEU A 74 -21.36 -37.80 1.06
N PHE A 75 -21.15 -37.11 2.16
CA PHE A 75 -20.96 -37.75 3.46
C PHE A 75 -22.19 -37.64 4.37
N ARG A 76 -23.27 -37.09 3.88
CA ARG A 76 -24.53 -36.91 4.62
C ARG A 76 -24.32 -36.23 5.95
N THR A 77 -23.47 -35.20 5.95
CA THR A 77 -23.14 -34.40 7.14
C THR A 77 -23.79 -33.04 7.05
N LYS A 78 -23.79 -32.32 8.16
CA LYS A 78 -24.24 -30.93 8.21
C LYS A 78 -23.10 -30.10 8.80
N SER A 79 -22.36 -29.44 7.92
CA SER A 79 -21.20 -28.66 8.31
C SER A 79 -21.58 -27.31 8.88
N ASP A 80 -20.82 -26.86 9.89
CA ASP A 80 -20.88 -25.50 10.35
C ASP A 80 -20.22 -24.60 9.29
N ARG A 81 -20.97 -23.60 8.82
CA ARG A 81 -20.48 -22.67 7.79
C ARG A 81 -19.62 -21.55 8.34
N HIS A 82 -19.49 -21.44 9.66
CA HIS A 82 -18.70 -20.41 10.31
C HIS A 82 -17.22 -20.76 10.48
N SER A 83 -16.91 -22.06 10.42
CA SER A 83 -15.53 -22.52 10.57
C SER A 83 -15.33 -23.78 9.73
N ASN A 84 -14.53 -23.66 8.70
CA ASN A 84 -14.22 -24.79 7.82
C ASN A 84 -12.74 -24.80 7.48
N GLN A 85 -12.23 -25.99 7.28
CA GLN A 85 -10.84 -26.21 6.97
C GLN A 85 -10.73 -27.25 5.86
N PHE A 86 -9.91 -26.94 4.86
CA PHE A 86 -9.66 -27.83 3.73
C PHE A 86 -8.18 -28.11 3.63
N THR A 87 -7.82 -29.38 3.56
CA THR A 87 -6.42 -29.80 3.48
C THR A 87 -6.25 -30.65 2.22
N THR A 88 -5.15 -30.42 1.51
CA THR A 88 -4.82 -31.22 0.33
C THR A 88 -4.57 -32.68 0.74
N SER A 89 -4.74 -33.62 -0.20
CA SER A 89 -4.56 -35.05 0.05
C SER A 89 -3.14 -35.41 0.49
N ASP A 90 -2.13 -34.60 0.09
CA ASP A 90 -0.75 -34.78 0.55
C ASP A 90 -0.47 -34.13 1.94
N GLY A 91 -1.45 -33.42 2.49
CA GLY A 91 -1.35 -32.77 3.79
C GLY A 91 -0.48 -31.52 3.86
N LYS A 92 0.01 -31.04 2.71
CA LYS A 92 0.96 -29.93 2.69
C LYS A 92 0.33 -28.54 2.75
N ILE A 93 -0.90 -28.41 2.25
CA ILE A 93 -1.59 -27.12 2.19
C ILE A 93 -2.94 -27.24 2.90
N THR A 94 -3.17 -26.32 3.82
CA THR A 94 -4.44 -26.22 4.54
C THR A 94 -4.99 -24.82 4.38
N VAL A 95 -6.25 -24.72 3.99
CA VAL A 95 -6.98 -23.46 3.95
C VAL A 95 -8.07 -23.51 5.02
N ALA A 96 -7.97 -22.61 5.97
CA ALA A 96 -8.95 -22.49 7.05
C ALA A 96 -9.74 -21.20 6.87
N LEU A 97 -11.07 -21.32 6.90
CA LEU A 97 -11.99 -20.20 6.76
C LEU A 97 -12.75 -19.99 8.06
N GLY A 98 -12.78 -18.76 8.50
CA GLY A 98 -13.52 -18.37 9.68
C GLY A 98 -14.05 -16.95 9.53
N TYR A 99 -15.14 -16.68 10.22
CA TYR A 99 -15.68 -15.32 10.28
C TYR A 99 -15.23 -14.67 11.59
N ARG A 100 -14.69 -13.46 11.49
CA ARG A 100 -14.45 -12.65 12.68
C ARG A 100 -15.78 -12.02 13.09
N THR A 101 -16.20 -12.34 14.29
CA THR A 101 -17.28 -11.59 14.91
C THR A 101 -16.65 -10.44 15.68
N ASN A 102 -16.96 -9.22 15.26
CA ASN A 102 -16.62 -8.03 16.02
C ASN A 102 -17.70 -7.83 17.07
N ASP A 103 -17.33 -8.08 18.29
CA ASP A 103 -18.20 -7.78 19.42
C ASP A 103 -18.08 -6.29 19.80
#